data_371d118b5bc2552652cc6ded1746b8ae
#
_entry.id   371d118b5bc2552652cc6ded1746b8ae
#
_cell.length_a   1.000
_cell.length_b   1.000
_cell.length_c   1.000
_cell.angle_alpha   90.00
_cell.angle_beta   90.00
_cell.angle_gamma   90.00
#
_symmetry.space_group_name_H-M   'P 1'
#
loop_
_entity.id
_entity.type
_entity.pdbx_description
1 polymer ?
#
loop_
_entity_poly.entity_id
_entity_poly.type
_entity_poly.pdbx_seq_one_letter_code
_entity_poly.pdbx_strand_id
1 'polypeptide(L)'
;MSILEKTDEEILAIANPMWTDLIKYSNEGNYGAFTRHFSSSFIQGANEIEMGKQFARSDLAKNLSGDSQYLGTIRRGEYITVLYKVTNKKTNAEWLGRLVLGYEKEKVKIFGATLF
;
A
#
# COMPACT_ATOMS: atom_id res chain seq x y z
N MET A 1 16.76 -14.52 6.99
CA MET A 1 16.30 -14.53 5.59
C MET A 1 15.81 -13.13 5.23
N SER A 2 16.22 -12.60 4.09
CA SER A 2 15.84 -11.26 3.66
C SER A 2 14.67 -11.34 2.69
N ILE A 3 13.76 -10.36 2.74
CA ILE A 3 12.68 -10.24 1.75
C ILE A 3 13.25 -10.03 0.34
N LEU A 4 14.47 -9.51 0.24
CA LEU A 4 15.15 -9.28 -1.05
C LEU A 4 15.46 -10.57 -1.81
N GLU A 5 15.46 -11.71 -1.14
CA GLU A 5 15.72 -13.01 -1.76
C GLU A 5 14.51 -13.58 -2.48
N LYS A 6 13.32 -13.00 -2.28
CA LYS A 6 12.11 -13.45 -2.95
C LYS A 6 12.12 -13.02 -4.41
N THR A 7 11.59 -13.89 -5.28
CA THR A 7 11.40 -13.55 -6.70
C THR A 7 10.27 -12.52 -6.85
N ASP A 8 10.20 -11.87 -8.00
CA ASP A 8 9.12 -10.92 -8.30
C ASP A 8 7.76 -11.60 -8.20
N GLU A 9 7.63 -12.85 -8.65
CA GLU A 9 6.39 -13.60 -8.54
C GLU A 9 5.97 -13.83 -7.09
N GLU A 10 6.93 -14.20 -6.24
CA GLU A 10 6.67 -14.39 -4.82
C GLU A 10 6.26 -13.08 -4.15
N ILE A 11 6.93 -11.99 -4.51
CA ILE A 11 6.61 -10.66 -3.99
C ILE A 11 5.20 -10.26 -4.41
N LEU A 12 4.83 -10.44 -5.67
CA LEU A 12 3.50 -10.07 -6.15
C LEU A 12 2.40 -10.92 -5.52
N ALA A 13 2.69 -12.19 -5.23
CA ALA A 13 1.73 -13.05 -4.53
C ALA A 13 1.38 -12.52 -3.13
N ILE A 14 2.30 -11.78 -2.52
CA ILE A 14 2.09 -11.14 -1.21
C ILE A 14 1.54 -9.72 -1.40
N ALA A 15 2.14 -8.94 -2.30
CA ALA A 15 1.83 -7.52 -2.47
C ALA A 15 0.44 -7.27 -3.07
N ASN A 16 0.05 -8.05 -4.09
CA ASN A 16 -1.21 -7.82 -4.77
C ASN A 16 -2.45 -7.91 -3.85
N PRO A 17 -2.59 -8.94 -3.00
CA PRO A 17 -3.70 -8.98 -2.04
C PRO A 17 -3.66 -7.81 -1.05
N MET A 18 -2.47 -7.45 -0.57
CA MET A 18 -2.32 -6.32 0.36
C MET A 18 -2.73 -5.00 -0.29
N TRP A 19 -2.29 -4.78 -1.54
CA TRP A 19 -2.63 -3.56 -2.27
C TRP A 19 -4.13 -3.49 -2.57
N THR A 20 -4.73 -4.61 -2.97
CA THR A 20 -6.18 -4.69 -3.22
C THR A 20 -6.96 -4.34 -1.96
N ASP A 21 -6.54 -4.86 -0.81
CA ASP A 21 -7.17 -4.54 0.47
C ASP A 21 -7.02 -3.06 0.82
N LEU A 22 -5.83 -2.48 0.60
CA LEU A 22 -5.61 -1.05 0.86
C LEU A 22 -6.58 -0.19 0.06
N ILE A 23 -6.74 -0.48 -1.24
CA ILE A 23 -7.66 0.26 -2.11
C ILE A 23 -9.10 0.09 -1.64
N LYS A 24 -9.51 -1.14 -1.35
CA LYS A 24 -10.86 -1.44 -0.88
C LYS A 24 -11.20 -0.66 0.37
N TYR A 25 -10.35 -0.75 1.39
CA TYR A 25 -10.63 -0.12 2.68
C TYR A 25 -10.43 1.40 2.64
N SER A 26 -9.56 1.90 1.77
CA SER A 26 -9.44 3.32 1.51
C SER A 26 -10.75 3.87 0.91
N ASN A 27 -11.30 3.19 -0.08
CA ASN A 27 -12.56 3.58 -0.71
C ASN A 27 -13.73 3.57 0.29
N GLU A 28 -13.72 2.62 1.21
CA GLU A 28 -14.76 2.49 2.23
C GLU A 28 -14.58 3.46 3.41
N GLY A 29 -13.41 4.07 3.53
CA GLY A 29 -13.07 4.85 4.70
C GLY A 29 -12.88 4.00 5.94
N ASN A 30 -12.63 2.70 5.77
CA ASN A 30 -12.44 1.76 6.88
C ASN A 30 -10.99 1.76 7.32
N TYR A 31 -10.66 2.68 8.17
CA TYR A 31 -9.33 2.95 8.63
C TYR A 31 -8.68 1.79 9.41
N GLY A 32 -9.44 1.15 10.32
CA GLY A 32 -8.92 0.02 11.08
C GLY A 32 -8.49 -1.16 10.20
N ALA A 33 -9.30 -1.50 9.20
CA ALA A 33 -8.95 -2.55 8.27
C ALA A 33 -7.83 -2.12 7.32
N PHE A 34 -7.78 -0.83 6.94
CA PHE A 34 -6.73 -0.26 6.08
C PHE A 34 -5.34 -0.46 6.69
N THR A 35 -5.20 -0.34 8.00
CA THR A 35 -3.90 -0.43 8.68
C THR A 35 -3.51 -1.85 9.11
N ARG A 36 -4.34 -2.85 8.81
CA ARG A 36 -4.15 -4.22 9.31
C ARG A 36 -2.78 -4.84 9.04
N HIS A 37 -2.19 -4.54 7.88
CA HIS A 37 -0.89 -5.11 7.48
C HIS A 37 0.27 -4.14 7.70
N PHE A 38 0.04 -3.01 8.36
CA PHE A 38 1.09 -2.02 8.61
C PHE A 38 2.06 -2.52 9.66
N SER A 39 3.35 -2.21 9.47
CA SER A 39 4.35 -2.46 10.49
C SER A 39 4.11 -1.56 11.70
N SER A 40 4.66 -1.96 12.86
CA SER A 40 4.54 -1.15 14.06
C SER A 40 5.17 0.23 13.89
N SER A 41 6.31 0.31 13.20
CA SER A 41 6.99 1.58 12.96
C SER A 41 6.17 2.50 12.05
N PHE A 42 5.49 1.96 11.06
CA PHE A 42 4.64 2.74 10.17
C PHE A 42 3.41 3.27 10.91
N ILE A 43 2.78 2.44 11.73
CA ILE A 43 1.64 2.87 12.55
C ILE A 43 2.03 3.98 13.52
N GLN A 44 3.21 3.90 14.15
CA GLN A 44 3.69 4.93 15.06
C GLN A 44 3.89 6.29 14.38
N GLY A 45 4.34 6.26 13.11
CA GLY A 45 4.52 7.49 12.34
C GLY A 45 3.24 8.05 11.74
N ALA A 46 2.19 7.24 11.63
CA ALA A 46 0.91 7.63 11.01
C ALA A 46 -0.21 7.32 12.02
N ASN A 47 -0.41 8.23 12.98
CA ASN A 47 -1.40 7.99 14.02
C ASN A 47 -2.82 8.07 13.45
N GLU A 48 -3.76 7.52 14.20
CA GLU A 48 -5.15 7.33 13.82
C GLU A 48 -5.84 8.63 13.42
N ILE A 49 -5.59 9.69 14.16
CA ILE A 49 -6.23 10.99 13.91
C ILE A 49 -5.75 11.57 12.58
N GLU A 50 -4.44 11.51 12.32
CA GLU A 50 -3.86 12.04 11.08
C GLU A 50 -4.35 11.28 9.86
N MET A 51 -4.42 9.96 9.94
CA MET A 51 -4.92 9.16 8.84
C MET A 51 -6.41 9.42 8.60
N GLY A 52 -7.19 9.56 9.65
CA GLY A 52 -8.60 9.92 9.54
C GLY A 52 -8.81 11.25 8.85
N LYS A 53 -7.98 12.24 9.15
CA LYS A 53 -8.01 13.55 8.49
C LYS A 53 -7.66 13.44 7.01
N GLN A 54 -6.66 12.63 6.67
CA GLN A 54 -6.28 12.40 5.28
C GLN A 54 -7.41 11.75 4.49
N PHE A 55 -8.07 10.75 5.04
CA PHE A 55 -9.22 10.11 4.41
C PHE A 55 -10.37 11.09 4.20
N ALA A 56 -10.65 11.94 5.19
CA ALA A 56 -11.74 12.91 5.10
C ALA A 56 -11.48 13.97 4.05
N ARG A 57 -10.21 14.33 3.80
CA ARG A 57 -9.84 15.40 2.85
C ARG A 57 -9.62 14.90 1.43
N SER A 58 -9.40 13.62 1.26
CA SER A 58 -8.92 13.09 -0.02
C SER A 58 -10.01 12.34 -0.77
N ASP A 59 -10.67 13.02 -1.70
CA ASP A 59 -11.54 12.36 -2.68
C ASP A 59 -10.77 11.30 -3.47
N LEU A 60 -9.45 11.51 -3.65
CA LEU A 60 -8.58 10.56 -4.31
C LEU A 60 -8.64 9.18 -3.63
N ALA A 61 -8.50 9.16 -2.30
CA ALA A 61 -8.45 7.92 -1.54
C ALA A 61 -9.79 7.15 -1.52
N LYS A 62 -10.88 7.78 -1.95
CA LYS A 62 -12.23 7.20 -1.89
C LYS A 62 -12.75 6.72 -3.24
N ASN A 63 -12.05 7.03 -4.33
CA ASN A 63 -12.53 6.75 -5.68
C ASN A 63 -11.50 5.99 -6.51
N LEU A 64 -10.72 5.13 -5.88
CA LEU A 64 -9.70 4.35 -6.56
C LEU A 64 -10.30 3.12 -7.24
N SER A 65 -9.83 2.83 -8.45
CA SER A 65 -10.20 1.60 -9.15
C SER A 65 -9.60 0.41 -8.44
N GLY A 66 -10.36 -0.69 -8.32
CA GLY A 66 -9.86 -1.94 -7.79
C GLY A 66 -8.84 -2.62 -8.69
N ASP A 67 -8.73 -2.17 -9.96
CA ASP A 67 -7.82 -2.73 -10.95
C ASP A 67 -6.56 -1.89 -11.03
N SER A 68 -5.54 -2.23 -10.25
CA SER A 68 -4.23 -1.58 -10.32
C SER A 68 -3.32 -2.36 -11.24
N GLN A 69 -2.52 -1.63 -12.04
CA GLN A 69 -1.56 -2.25 -12.95
C GLN A 69 -0.18 -2.25 -12.30
N TYR A 70 0.43 -3.43 -12.23
CA TYR A 70 1.82 -3.57 -11.74
C TYR A 70 2.78 -2.91 -12.72
N LEU A 71 3.68 -2.07 -12.20
CA LEU A 71 4.66 -1.35 -13.02
C LEU A 71 6.08 -1.84 -12.82
N GLY A 72 6.47 -2.24 -11.63
CA GLY A 72 7.81 -2.71 -11.35
C GLY A 72 8.10 -2.89 -9.88
N THR A 73 9.25 -3.47 -9.59
CA THR A 73 9.71 -3.75 -8.23
C THR A 73 11.11 -3.19 -8.06
N ILE A 74 11.34 -2.50 -6.94
CA ILE A 74 12.65 -1.97 -6.59
C ILE A 74 13.10 -2.62 -5.28
N ARG A 75 14.31 -3.19 -5.29
CA ARG A 75 14.92 -3.76 -4.10
C ARG A 75 15.95 -2.79 -3.57
N ARG A 76 15.72 -2.29 -2.36
CA ARG A 76 16.57 -1.23 -1.81
C ARG A 76 16.70 -1.39 -0.29
N GLY A 77 17.91 -1.55 0.18
CA GLY A 77 18.18 -1.73 1.61
C GLY A 77 17.57 -3.01 2.11
N GLU A 78 16.73 -2.94 3.11
CA GLU A 78 16.03 -4.10 3.70
C GLU A 78 14.59 -4.22 3.18
N TYR A 79 14.21 -3.41 2.19
CA TYR A 79 12.82 -3.29 1.76
C TYR A 79 12.66 -3.56 0.28
N ILE A 80 11.45 -3.93 -0.09
CA ILE A 80 11.04 -4.04 -1.47
C ILE A 80 9.92 -3.03 -1.71
N THR A 81 10.08 -2.22 -2.75
CA THR A 81 9.06 -1.27 -3.18
C THR A 81 8.37 -1.83 -4.42
N VAL A 82 7.06 -1.96 -4.37
CA VAL A 82 6.24 -2.40 -5.50
C VAL A 82 5.49 -1.18 -6.03
N LEU A 83 5.54 -0.98 -7.34
CA LEU A 83 4.94 0.17 -8.00
C LEU A 83 3.71 -0.24 -8.80
N TYR A 84 2.64 0.51 -8.65
CA TYR A 84 1.37 0.26 -9.34
C TYR A 84 0.87 1.54 -10.03
N LYS A 85 0.19 1.37 -11.15
CA LYS A 85 -0.63 2.43 -11.74
C LYS A 85 -2.04 2.29 -11.17
N VAL A 86 -2.53 3.35 -10.56
CA VAL A 86 -3.86 3.38 -9.92
C VAL A 86 -4.69 4.44 -10.61
N THR A 87 -5.91 4.12 -10.95
CA THR A 87 -6.81 5.05 -11.65
C THR A 87 -7.92 5.51 -10.71
N ASN A 88 -8.20 6.80 -10.73
CA ASN A 88 -9.35 7.36 -10.03
C ASN A 88 -10.60 7.16 -10.88
N LYS A 89 -11.60 6.47 -10.35
CA LYS A 89 -12.82 6.12 -11.10
C LYS A 89 -13.66 7.33 -11.48
N LYS A 90 -13.57 8.39 -10.70
CA LYS A 90 -14.40 9.58 -10.90
C LYS A 90 -13.82 10.52 -11.95
N THR A 91 -12.50 10.67 -11.98
CA THR A 91 -11.82 11.63 -12.86
C THR A 91 -11.02 10.97 -13.98
N ASN A 92 -10.84 9.65 -13.93
CA ASN A 92 -9.96 8.88 -14.82
C ASN A 92 -8.49 9.29 -14.76
N ALA A 93 -8.10 10.07 -13.74
CA ALA A 93 -6.70 10.43 -13.53
C ALA A 93 -5.89 9.21 -13.11
N GLU A 94 -4.67 9.12 -13.61
CA GLU A 94 -3.75 8.03 -13.27
C GLU A 94 -2.76 8.49 -12.21
N TRP A 95 -2.47 7.61 -11.26
CA TRP A 95 -1.58 7.89 -10.14
C TRP A 95 -0.56 6.79 -9.97
N LEU A 96 0.58 7.12 -9.39
CA LEU A 96 1.60 6.15 -9.03
C LEU A 96 1.34 5.68 -7.60
N GLY A 97 1.06 4.38 -7.45
CA GLY A 97 0.96 3.76 -6.13
C GLY A 97 2.30 3.15 -5.75
N ARG A 98 2.76 3.39 -4.53
CA ARG A 98 4.00 2.84 -4.01
C ARG A 98 3.71 2.08 -2.72
N LEU A 99 4.05 0.79 -2.71
CA LEU A 99 3.88 -0.10 -1.56
C LEU A 99 5.25 -0.59 -1.12
N VAL A 100 5.66 -0.25 0.09
CA VAL A 100 6.95 -0.67 0.65
C VAL A 100 6.73 -1.82 1.62
N LEU A 101 7.39 -2.96 1.35
CA LEU A 101 7.28 -4.18 2.14
C LEU A 101 8.61 -4.52 2.79
N GLY A 102 8.53 -5.10 3.98
CA GLY A 102 9.69 -5.61 4.72
C GLY A 102 9.26 -6.66 5.72
N TYR A 103 10.23 -7.21 6.44
CA TYR A 103 9.92 -8.15 7.52
C TYR A 103 9.80 -7.42 8.86
N GLU A 104 8.80 -7.81 9.62
CA GLU A 104 8.66 -7.46 11.03
C GLU A 104 8.35 -8.78 11.77
N LYS A 105 9.26 -9.23 12.62
CA LYS A 105 9.09 -10.48 13.39
C LYS A 105 8.74 -11.67 12.48
N GLU A 106 9.49 -11.85 11.41
CA GLU A 106 9.35 -12.95 10.44
C GLU A 106 8.09 -12.89 9.57
N LYS A 107 7.32 -11.81 9.67
CA LYS A 107 6.13 -11.59 8.82
C LYS A 107 6.35 -10.42 7.90
N VAL A 108 5.84 -10.51 6.67
CA VAL A 108 5.86 -9.39 5.74
C VAL A 108 4.81 -8.37 6.19
N LYS A 109 5.25 -7.14 6.36
CA LYS A 109 4.40 -6.03 6.74
C LYS A 109 4.59 -4.84 5.80
N ILE A 110 3.64 -3.91 5.83
CA ILE A 110 3.70 -2.69 5.04
C ILE A 110 4.44 -1.62 5.83
N PHE A 111 5.54 -1.13 5.27
CA PHE A 111 6.37 -0.08 5.86
C PHE A 111 6.13 1.28 5.21
N GLY A 112 5.41 1.33 4.12
CA GLY A 112 5.01 2.57 3.47
C GLY A 112 3.97 2.31 2.39
N ALA A 113 3.05 3.25 2.21
CA ALA A 113 2.04 3.19 1.16
C ALA A 113 1.66 4.62 0.79
N THR A 114 1.90 5.01 -0.46
CA THR A 114 1.66 6.39 -0.91
C THR A 114 1.13 6.41 -2.34
N LEU A 115 0.48 7.52 -2.68
CA LEU A 115 0.03 7.83 -4.05
C LEU A 115 0.66 9.15 -4.48
N PHE A 116 1.13 9.20 -5.72
CA PHE A 116 1.77 10.39 -6.28
C PHE A 116 1.04 10.90 -7.51
#